data_7b4dbea4cbd7f21563967869d69f81b3
#
_entry.id   7b4dbea4cbd7f21563967869d69f81b3
#
_cell.length_a   1.000
_cell.length_b   1.000
_cell.length_c   1.000
_cell.angle_alpha   90.00
_cell.angle_beta   90.00
_cell.angle_gamma   90.00
#
_symmetry.space_group_name_H-M   'P 1'
#
loop_
_entity.id
_entity.type
_entity.pdbx_description
1 polymer ?
#
loop_
_entity_poly.entity_id
_entity_poly.type
_entity_poly.pdbx_seq_one_letter_code
_entity_poly.pdbx_strand_id
1 'polypeptide(L)'
;MKPLRQSLPLIFGLALLGLCSSSLAQSPLFAPIYEVLTHPRCLNCHTATDFPRQGDERRRHDQLVVRGDDNHGAPTLQCSACHQDRNVADDEVPGAPHWALAPLSMAWEGLSPQELCVALKDLDKNGNRDLNDLLHHMSEDALVLWGWSPGKNRSRPPYEHEEFVRLLSLWVNAGGPC
;
A
#
# COMPACT_ATOMS: atom_id res chain seq x y z
N MET A 1 63.28 -55.02 20.14
CA MET A 1 62.18 -54.95 19.14
C MET A 1 61.05 -54.17 19.81
N LYS A 2 60.82 -52.91 19.37
CA LYS A 2 59.74 -52.03 19.88
C LYS A 2 58.57 -52.05 18.86
N PRO A 3 57.31 -52.17 19.31
CA PRO A 3 56.22 -52.11 18.38
C PRO A 3 55.87 -50.66 18.01
N LEU A 4 55.67 -50.42 16.70
CA LEU A 4 55.24 -49.20 16.09
C LEU A 4 53.75 -48.97 16.43
N ARG A 5 53.42 -47.86 17.12
CA ARG A 5 52.02 -47.44 17.29
C ARG A 5 51.60 -46.64 16.02
N GLN A 6 50.64 -47.16 15.31
CA GLN A 6 49.96 -46.47 14.21
C GLN A 6 48.90 -45.56 14.82
N SER A 7 49.00 -44.25 14.61
CA SER A 7 48.00 -43.23 14.96
C SER A 7 47.03 -43.09 13.75
N LEU A 8 45.72 -43.41 13.98
CA LEU A 8 44.67 -43.13 13.03
C LEU A 8 44.25 -41.66 13.12
N PRO A 9 44.14 -40.92 12.01
CA PRO A 9 43.58 -39.57 12.05
C PRO A 9 42.07 -39.60 12.19
N LEU A 10 41.53 -38.91 13.22
CA LEU A 10 40.09 -38.59 13.34
C LEU A 10 39.76 -37.54 12.27
N ILE A 11 38.97 -37.92 11.27
CA ILE A 11 38.34 -36.99 10.33
C ILE A 11 37.11 -36.42 11.00
N PHE A 12 37.21 -35.19 11.47
CA PHE A 12 36.06 -34.40 11.92
C PHE A 12 35.27 -33.94 10.68
N GLY A 13 34.20 -34.63 10.36
CA GLY A 13 33.24 -34.21 9.35
C GLY A 13 32.45 -32.98 9.84
N LEU A 14 32.76 -31.81 9.30
CA LEU A 14 32.00 -30.59 9.50
C LEU A 14 30.69 -30.67 8.70
N ALA A 15 29.58 -31.03 9.35
CA ALA A 15 28.26 -30.98 8.76
C ALA A 15 27.83 -29.51 8.62
N LEU A 16 27.91 -28.94 7.42
CA LEU A 16 27.28 -27.65 7.10
C LEU A 16 25.75 -27.86 7.10
N LEU A 17 25.13 -27.46 8.19
CA LEU A 17 23.67 -27.25 8.23
C LEU A 17 23.34 -26.02 7.38
N GLY A 18 22.97 -26.25 6.14
CA GLY A 18 22.41 -25.22 5.25
C GLY A 18 21.11 -24.73 5.84
N LEU A 19 21.10 -23.54 6.44
CA LEU A 19 19.90 -22.77 6.78
C LEU A 19 19.21 -22.41 5.47
N CYS A 20 18.22 -23.22 5.08
CA CYS A 20 17.31 -22.88 3.99
C CYS A 20 16.42 -21.74 4.50
N SER A 21 16.84 -20.49 4.27
CA SER A 21 15.97 -19.33 4.47
C SER A 21 14.87 -19.42 3.43
N SER A 22 13.69 -19.93 3.83
CA SER A 22 12.46 -19.84 3.03
C SER A 22 12.11 -18.36 2.95
N SER A 23 12.54 -17.67 1.89
CA SER A 23 11.94 -16.38 1.56
C SER A 23 10.48 -16.68 1.22
N LEU A 24 9.55 -16.16 2.02
CA LEU A 24 8.14 -16.18 1.70
C LEU A 24 7.98 -15.39 0.41
N ALA A 25 7.82 -16.11 -0.70
CA ALA A 25 7.59 -15.49 -2.01
C ALA A 25 6.21 -14.82 -1.94
N GLN A 26 6.17 -13.54 -2.29
CA GLN A 26 4.92 -12.78 -2.45
C GLN A 26 3.95 -13.56 -3.37
N SER A 27 2.66 -13.55 -3.01
CA SER A 27 1.63 -14.13 -3.86
C SER A 27 1.61 -13.45 -5.24
N PRO A 28 1.67 -14.19 -6.34
CA PRO A 28 1.60 -13.62 -7.67
C PRO A 28 0.27 -12.91 -7.95
N LEU A 29 -0.81 -13.25 -7.22
CA LEU A 29 -2.10 -12.57 -7.32
C LEU A 29 -2.07 -11.20 -6.64
N PHE A 30 -1.22 -10.99 -5.64
CA PHE A 30 -1.13 -9.71 -4.94
C PHE A 30 -0.14 -8.73 -5.59
N ALA A 31 0.82 -9.21 -6.34
CA ALA A 31 1.85 -8.37 -6.96
C ALA A 31 1.26 -7.17 -7.75
N PRO A 32 0.34 -7.35 -8.70
CA PRO A 32 -0.23 -6.24 -9.46
C PRO A 32 -1.12 -5.32 -8.58
N ILE A 33 -1.75 -5.85 -7.54
CA ILE A 33 -2.51 -5.05 -6.58
C ILE A 33 -1.56 -4.14 -5.80
N TYR A 34 -0.43 -4.67 -5.35
CA TYR A 34 0.61 -3.91 -4.65
C TYR A 34 1.13 -2.74 -5.50
N GLU A 35 1.36 -2.93 -6.79
CA GLU A 35 1.80 -1.88 -7.71
C GLU A 35 0.80 -0.71 -7.77
N VAL A 36 -0.50 -1.00 -7.77
CA VAL A 36 -1.55 0.04 -7.73
C VAL A 36 -1.58 0.73 -6.38
N LEU A 37 -1.61 -0.02 -5.29
CA LEU A 37 -1.75 0.55 -3.94
C LEU A 37 -0.53 1.36 -3.49
N THR A 38 0.64 1.08 -4.06
CA THR A 38 1.87 1.85 -3.82
C THR A 38 2.10 2.99 -4.82
N HIS A 39 1.18 3.18 -5.76
CA HIS A 39 1.22 4.32 -6.67
C HIS A 39 0.96 5.65 -5.93
N PRO A 40 1.53 6.80 -6.35
CA PRO A 40 1.30 8.10 -5.71
C PRO A 40 -0.16 8.48 -5.50
N ARG A 41 -1.07 8.04 -6.39
CA ARG A 41 -2.53 8.32 -6.25
C ARG A 41 -3.13 7.71 -4.98
N CYS A 42 -2.58 6.61 -4.51
CA CYS A 42 -3.01 5.97 -3.27
C CYS A 42 -2.16 6.44 -2.08
N LEU A 43 -0.83 6.38 -2.22
CA LEU A 43 0.09 6.67 -1.13
C LEU A 43 0.13 8.14 -0.69
N ASN A 44 -0.34 9.09 -1.51
CA ASN A 44 -0.41 10.49 -1.08
C ASN A 44 -1.41 10.69 0.06
N CYS A 45 -2.48 9.86 0.10
CA CYS A 45 -3.46 9.84 1.19
C CYS A 45 -3.14 8.78 2.25
N HIS A 46 -2.64 7.59 1.83
CA HIS A 46 -2.22 6.50 2.72
C HIS A 46 -0.77 6.70 3.23
N THR A 47 -0.42 7.91 3.57
CA THR A 47 0.89 8.31 4.09
C THR A 47 1.03 8.05 5.59
N ALA A 48 2.25 7.75 6.05
CA ALA A 48 2.58 7.62 7.47
C ALA A 48 2.83 8.97 8.17
N THR A 49 2.76 10.09 7.44
CA THR A 49 3.00 11.43 7.97
C THR A 49 1.74 12.07 8.55
N ASP A 50 1.92 13.10 9.36
CA ASP A 50 0.84 13.97 9.88
C ASP A 50 0.38 15.00 8.86
N PHE A 51 0.79 14.90 7.61
CA PHE A 51 0.44 15.80 6.52
C PHE A 51 0.21 15.02 5.22
N PRO A 52 -0.63 15.52 4.29
CA PRO A 52 -0.81 14.92 2.99
C PRO A 52 0.45 15.06 2.12
N ARG A 53 0.67 14.08 1.26
CA ARG A 53 1.61 14.17 0.16
C ARG A 53 0.90 14.66 -1.09
N GLN A 54 1.63 15.25 -2.05
CA GLN A 54 1.07 15.67 -3.34
C GLN A 54 2.05 15.43 -4.50
N GLY A 55 1.48 15.38 -5.70
CA GLY A 55 2.23 15.14 -6.93
C GLY A 55 2.68 13.69 -7.08
N ASP A 56 3.37 13.42 -8.17
CA ASP A 56 3.93 12.10 -8.44
C ASP A 56 5.22 11.87 -7.64
N GLU A 57 5.92 12.94 -7.29
CA GLU A 57 7.11 12.94 -6.43
C GLU A 57 6.76 12.79 -4.93
N ARG A 58 5.46 12.76 -4.59
CA ARG A 58 4.98 12.60 -3.22
C ARG A 58 5.62 13.61 -2.25
N ARG A 59 5.82 14.84 -2.70
CA ARG A 59 6.32 15.93 -1.86
C ARG A 59 5.29 16.34 -0.81
N ARG A 60 5.70 17.08 0.21
CA ARG A 60 4.78 17.66 1.18
C ARG A 60 3.80 18.60 0.47
N HIS A 61 2.55 18.64 0.91
CA HIS A 61 1.51 19.53 0.39
C HIS A 61 1.94 21.01 0.52
N ASP A 62 1.83 21.79 -0.55
CA ASP A 62 2.40 23.14 -0.64
C ASP A 62 1.82 24.11 0.39
N GLN A 63 0.52 24.01 0.70
CA GLN A 63 -0.16 24.85 1.66
C GLN A 63 0.12 24.49 3.12
N LEU A 64 1.08 23.59 3.37
CA LEU A 64 1.46 23.15 4.71
C LEU A 64 0.30 22.58 5.54
N VAL A 65 -0.69 22.02 4.87
CA VAL A 65 -1.83 21.36 5.51
C VAL A 65 -1.33 20.22 6.41
N VAL A 66 -1.97 20.04 7.54
CA VAL A 66 -1.75 18.91 8.46
C VAL A 66 -2.95 17.97 8.43
N ARG A 67 -2.78 16.75 8.93
CA ARG A 67 -3.81 15.71 8.98
C ARG A 67 -5.06 16.16 9.77
N GLY A 68 -4.87 16.83 10.92
CA GLY A 68 -5.95 17.08 11.89
C GLY A 68 -6.42 15.79 12.60
N ASP A 69 -7.29 15.94 13.59
CA ASP A 69 -7.74 14.83 14.44
C ASP A 69 -8.62 13.83 13.71
N ASP A 70 -9.37 14.30 12.71
CA ASP A 70 -10.33 13.52 11.91
C ASP A 70 -9.84 13.20 10.49
N ASN A 71 -8.57 13.49 10.18
CA ASN A 71 -7.94 13.31 8.87
C ASN A 71 -8.42 14.28 7.77
N HIS A 72 -9.25 15.27 8.09
CA HIS A 72 -9.79 16.27 7.16
C HIS A 72 -9.06 17.62 7.18
N GLY A 73 -7.90 17.68 7.82
CA GLY A 73 -7.15 18.93 8.02
C GLY A 73 -7.38 19.55 9.39
N ALA A 74 -6.60 20.61 9.71
CA ALA A 74 -6.83 21.37 10.92
C ALA A 74 -8.16 22.15 10.83
N PRO A 75 -8.82 22.47 11.96
CA PRO A 75 -10.08 23.25 11.96
C PRO A 75 -10.00 24.58 11.21
N THR A 76 -8.82 25.20 11.18
CA THR A 76 -8.55 26.46 10.47
C THR A 76 -8.16 26.31 9.01
N LEU A 77 -7.86 25.08 8.56
CA LEU A 77 -7.47 24.78 7.19
C LEU A 77 -7.86 23.34 6.84
N GLN A 78 -9.15 23.13 6.59
CA GLN A 78 -9.70 21.84 6.21
C GLN A 78 -9.45 21.53 4.73
N CYS A 79 -9.38 20.25 4.38
CA CYS A 79 -9.24 19.78 3.00
C CYS A 79 -10.33 20.37 2.10
N SER A 80 -11.57 20.40 2.57
CA SER A 80 -12.75 20.94 1.86
C SER A 80 -12.70 22.44 1.56
N ALA A 81 -11.77 23.20 2.15
CA ALA A 81 -11.56 24.59 1.79
C ALA A 81 -11.10 24.76 0.33
N CYS A 82 -10.40 23.77 -0.21
CA CYS A 82 -9.90 23.78 -1.59
C CYS A 82 -10.43 22.60 -2.42
N HIS A 83 -10.53 21.39 -1.82
CA HIS A 83 -10.93 20.17 -2.52
C HIS A 83 -12.45 20.00 -2.46
N GLN A 84 -13.11 20.01 -3.62
CA GLN A 84 -14.55 19.86 -3.77
C GLN A 84 -14.89 18.42 -4.21
N ASP A 85 -16.17 18.14 -4.47
CA ASP A 85 -16.64 16.82 -4.91
C ASP A 85 -16.16 16.41 -6.31
N ARG A 86 -15.40 17.25 -6.98
CA ARG A 86 -14.78 17.00 -8.30
C ARG A 86 -13.57 17.89 -8.49
N ASN A 87 -12.73 17.53 -9.45
CA ASN A 87 -11.64 18.41 -9.90
C ASN A 87 -12.17 19.77 -10.34
N VAL A 88 -11.47 20.85 -9.99
CA VAL A 88 -11.82 22.25 -10.34
C VAL A 88 -10.58 22.97 -10.91
N ALA A 89 -10.78 24.22 -11.34
CA ALA A 89 -9.71 25.03 -11.93
C ALA A 89 -8.99 24.30 -13.08
N ASP A 90 -9.76 23.86 -14.08
CA ASP A 90 -9.24 23.11 -15.24
C ASP A 90 -8.43 21.85 -14.83
N ASP A 91 -8.89 21.13 -13.81
CA ASP A 91 -8.26 19.93 -13.24
C ASP A 91 -6.94 20.18 -12.48
N GLU A 92 -6.59 21.41 -12.17
CA GLU A 92 -5.40 21.72 -11.38
C GLU A 92 -5.58 21.41 -9.90
N VAL A 93 -6.78 21.71 -9.34
CA VAL A 93 -7.13 21.35 -7.96
C VAL A 93 -7.92 20.05 -7.97
N PRO A 94 -7.37 18.97 -7.39
CA PRO A 94 -8.05 17.68 -7.36
C PRO A 94 -9.25 17.72 -6.40
N GLY A 95 -10.25 16.89 -6.67
CA GLY A 95 -11.42 16.77 -5.82
C GLY A 95 -12.22 15.49 -6.09
N ALA A 96 -12.80 14.98 -5.03
CA ALA A 96 -13.77 13.89 -5.01
C ALA A 96 -14.59 13.99 -3.73
N PRO A 97 -15.79 13.38 -3.66
CA PRO A 97 -16.52 13.26 -2.40
C PRO A 97 -15.66 12.67 -1.29
N HIS A 98 -15.83 13.16 -0.07
CA HIS A 98 -15.12 12.68 1.12
C HIS A 98 -13.59 12.85 1.07
N TRP A 99 -13.09 13.91 0.41
CA TRP A 99 -11.65 14.18 0.31
C TRP A 99 -10.99 14.31 1.68
N ALA A 100 -10.15 13.34 2.04
CA ALA A 100 -9.48 13.26 3.33
C ALA A 100 -8.21 12.40 3.22
N LEU A 101 -7.38 12.44 4.25
CA LEU A 101 -6.33 11.43 4.43
C LEU A 101 -6.95 10.13 4.95
N ALA A 102 -6.38 9.01 4.55
CA ALA A 102 -6.67 7.73 5.21
C ALA A 102 -6.19 7.79 6.67
N PRO A 103 -6.89 7.15 7.63
CA PRO A 103 -6.43 7.06 9.01
C PRO A 103 -5.00 6.50 9.11
N LEU A 104 -4.24 6.86 10.14
CA LEU A 104 -2.87 6.35 10.32
C LEU A 104 -2.81 4.82 10.46
N SER A 105 -3.89 4.17 10.93
CA SER A 105 -3.99 2.71 10.90
C SER A 105 -3.92 2.12 9.49
N MET A 106 -4.30 2.90 8.47
CA MET A 106 -4.24 2.56 7.05
C MET A 106 -3.04 3.23 6.34
N ALA A 107 -1.97 3.56 7.04
CA ALA A 107 -0.74 4.04 6.40
C ALA A 107 -0.04 2.87 5.71
N TRP A 108 0.18 3.00 4.39
CA TRP A 108 0.83 1.97 3.56
C TRP A 108 2.25 2.33 3.16
N GLU A 109 2.65 3.57 3.42
CA GLU A 109 3.98 4.09 3.09
C GLU A 109 5.08 3.25 3.73
N GLY A 110 5.97 2.71 2.91
CA GLY A 110 7.12 1.91 3.36
C GLY A 110 6.81 0.44 3.66
N LEU A 111 5.56 -0.02 3.54
CA LEU A 111 5.23 -1.43 3.72
C LEU A 111 5.74 -2.27 2.55
N SER A 112 6.34 -3.40 2.85
CA SER A 112 6.62 -4.44 1.87
C SER A 112 5.33 -5.05 1.31
N PRO A 113 5.38 -5.76 0.17
CA PRO A 113 4.21 -6.43 -0.39
C PRO A 113 3.52 -7.36 0.61
N GLN A 114 4.29 -8.10 1.39
CA GLN A 114 3.76 -9.01 2.42
C GLN A 114 3.06 -8.24 3.55
N GLU A 115 3.67 -7.16 4.04
CA GLU A 115 3.10 -6.33 5.12
C GLU A 115 1.83 -5.63 4.67
N LEU A 116 1.80 -5.07 3.44
CA LEU A 116 0.61 -4.43 2.91
C LEU A 116 -0.53 -5.43 2.71
N CYS A 117 -0.24 -6.61 2.16
CA CYS A 117 -1.24 -7.67 2.00
C CYS A 117 -1.85 -8.09 3.35
N VAL A 118 -1.04 -8.25 4.38
CA VAL A 118 -1.51 -8.57 5.73
C VAL A 118 -2.34 -7.41 6.30
N ALA A 119 -1.89 -6.15 6.14
CA ALA A 119 -2.60 -4.97 6.64
C ALA A 119 -3.98 -4.79 5.99
N LEU A 120 -4.12 -5.11 4.69
CA LEU A 120 -5.41 -5.05 4.00
C LEU A 120 -6.44 -6.05 4.55
N LYS A 121 -6.01 -7.15 5.17
CA LYS A 121 -6.89 -8.16 5.77
C LYS A 121 -7.09 -7.99 7.28
N ASP A 122 -6.37 -7.08 7.88
CA ASP A 122 -6.48 -6.76 9.30
C ASP A 122 -7.62 -5.74 9.49
N LEU A 123 -8.72 -6.17 10.10
CA LEU A 123 -9.91 -5.35 10.28
C LEU A 123 -9.63 -4.07 11.08
N ASP A 124 -8.68 -4.10 12.01
CA ASP A 124 -8.28 -2.92 12.78
C ASP A 124 -7.47 -1.91 11.95
N LYS A 125 -6.91 -2.36 10.82
CA LYS A 125 -6.05 -1.55 9.96
C LYS A 125 -6.66 -1.18 8.61
N ASN A 126 -7.84 -1.71 8.28
CA ASN A 126 -8.46 -1.52 6.95
C ASN A 126 -9.82 -0.82 7.02
N GLY A 127 -10.22 -0.29 8.19
CA GLY A 127 -11.52 0.33 8.40
C GLY A 127 -12.64 -0.70 8.55
N ASN A 128 -12.35 -1.84 9.16
CA ASN A 128 -13.28 -2.95 9.45
C ASN A 128 -13.93 -3.54 8.18
N ARG A 129 -13.14 -3.70 7.10
CA ARG A 129 -13.60 -4.25 5.82
C ARG A 129 -13.15 -5.70 5.67
N ASP A 130 -14.08 -6.60 5.38
CA ASP A 130 -13.74 -7.93 4.88
C ASP A 130 -13.24 -7.86 3.42
N LEU A 131 -12.89 -9.01 2.82
CA LEU A 131 -12.37 -9.04 1.44
C LEU A 131 -13.39 -8.56 0.40
N ASN A 132 -14.69 -8.81 0.62
CA ASN A 132 -15.74 -8.35 -0.29
C ASN A 132 -15.99 -6.86 -0.12
N ASP A 133 -15.95 -6.35 1.11
CA ASP A 133 -16.04 -4.92 1.40
C ASP A 133 -14.86 -4.16 0.80
N LEU A 134 -13.64 -4.74 0.83
CA LEU A 134 -12.47 -4.17 0.16
C LEU A 134 -12.66 -4.12 -1.36
N LEU A 135 -13.15 -5.20 -1.95
CA LEU A 135 -13.45 -5.23 -3.39
C LEU A 135 -14.49 -4.17 -3.75
N HIS A 136 -15.59 -4.08 -3.01
CA HIS A 136 -16.63 -3.09 -3.22
C HIS A 136 -16.08 -1.65 -3.07
N HIS A 137 -15.36 -1.37 -1.98
CA HIS A 137 -14.75 -0.06 -1.74
C HIS A 137 -13.82 0.35 -2.89
N MET A 138 -12.92 -0.53 -3.32
CA MET A 138 -11.98 -0.24 -4.40
C MET A 138 -12.62 -0.17 -5.79
N SER A 139 -13.84 -0.72 -5.95
CA SER A 139 -14.59 -0.69 -7.20
C SER A 139 -15.50 0.52 -7.34
N GLU A 140 -16.08 1.02 -6.24
CA GLU A 140 -17.23 1.92 -6.28
C GLU A 140 -17.01 3.27 -5.56
N ASP A 141 -16.06 3.36 -4.62
CA ASP A 141 -15.86 4.56 -3.84
C ASP A 141 -15.32 5.71 -4.70
N ALA A 142 -16.02 6.85 -4.68
CA ALA A 142 -15.72 7.99 -5.53
C ALA A 142 -14.31 8.58 -5.29
N LEU A 143 -13.81 8.54 -4.04
CA LEU A 143 -12.46 8.99 -3.72
C LEU A 143 -11.40 8.03 -4.27
N VAL A 144 -11.66 6.72 -4.25
CA VAL A 144 -10.78 5.72 -4.87
C VAL A 144 -10.79 5.87 -6.39
N LEU A 145 -11.97 6.01 -7.01
CA LEU A 145 -12.15 6.20 -8.45
C LEU A 145 -11.42 7.45 -8.97
N TRP A 146 -11.29 8.49 -8.14
CA TRP A 146 -10.51 9.65 -8.49
C TRP A 146 -9.07 9.30 -8.87
N GLY A 147 -8.48 8.27 -8.32
CA GLY A 147 -7.13 7.81 -8.66
C GLY A 147 -6.92 7.56 -10.15
N TRP A 148 -7.99 7.20 -10.88
CA TRP A 148 -7.97 6.98 -12.34
C TRP A 148 -8.46 8.20 -13.16
N SER A 149 -8.96 9.23 -12.47
CA SER A 149 -9.34 10.52 -13.07
C SER A 149 -8.71 11.70 -12.32
N PRO A 150 -7.39 11.70 -12.11
CA PRO A 150 -6.73 12.61 -11.16
C PRO A 150 -6.58 14.04 -11.70
N GLY A 151 -6.99 14.31 -12.94
CA GLY A 151 -6.82 15.59 -13.61
C GLY A 151 -5.43 15.79 -14.20
N LYS A 152 -5.11 17.04 -14.58
CA LYS A 152 -3.85 17.39 -15.27
C LYS A 152 -2.63 17.16 -14.37
N ASN A 153 -1.50 16.87 -15.01
CA ASN A 153 -0.18 16.77 -14.37
C ASN A 153 -0.07 15.73 -13.25
N ARG A 154 -0.92 14.68 -13.30
CA ARG A 154 -0.90 13.56 -12.35
C ARG A 154 -0.97 12.24 -13.12
N SER A 155 -0.01 11.36 -12.88
CA SER A 155 -0.03 10.02 -13.46
C SER A 155 -1.20 9.20 -12.91
N ARG A 156 -1.64 8.23 -13.71
CA ARG A 156 -2.61 7.20 -13.29
C ARG A 156 -1.88 5.97 -12.77
N PRO A 157 -2.54 5.12 -11.97
CA PRO A 157 -2.01 3.81 -11.65
C PRO A 157 -1.67 2.97 -12.89
N PRO A 158 -0.82 1.93 -12.76
CA PRO A 158 -0.27 1.19 -13.91
C PRO A 158 -1.29 0.39 -14.72
N TYR A 159 -2.48 0.10 -14.16
CA TYR A 159 -3.57 -0.61 -14.82
C TYR A 159 -4.79 0.31 -14.94
N GLU A 160 -5.62 0.11 -15.97
CA GLU A 160 -6.94 0.73 -16.00
C GLU A 160 -7.80 0.22 -14.84
N HIS A 161 -8.77 1.01 -14.38
CA HIS A 161 -9.56 0.67 -13.18
C HIS A 161 -10.30 -0.67 -13.32
N GLU A 162 -10.89 -0.94 -14.48
CA GLU A 162 -11.58 -2.21 -14.75
C GLU A 162 -10.64 -3.42 -14.61
N GLU A 163 -9.41 -3.31 -15.12
CA GLU A 163 -8.40 -4.36 -14.99
C GLU A 163 -7.93 -4.51 -13.54
N PHE A 164 -7.75 -3.43 -12.82
CA PHE A 164 -7.43 -3.48 -11.39
C PHE A 164 -8.52 -4.20 -10.59
N VAL A 165 -9.81 -3.87 -10.83
CA VAL A 165 -10.94 -4.54 -10.17
C VAL A 165 -10.99 -6.03 -10.51
N ARG A 166 -10.70 -6.40 -11.76
CA ARG A 166 -10.61 -7.80 -12.18
C ARG A 166 -9.49 -8.55 -11.43
N LEU A 167 -8.31 -7.95 -11.31
CA LEU A 167 -7.16 -8.52 -10.58
C LEU A 167 -7.47 -8.65 -9.08
N LEU A 168 -8.07 -7.62 -8.49
CA LEU A 168 -8.50 -7.62 -7.09
C LEU A 168 -9.54 -8.70 -6.82
N SER A 169 -10.52 -8.86 -7.72
CA SER A 169 -11.54 -9.91 -7.63
C SER A 169 -10.92 -11.31 -7.65
N LEU A 170 -9.92 -11.55 -8.50
CA LEU A 170 -9.21 -12.83 -8.53
C LEU A 170 -8.49 -13.11 -7.19
N TRP A 171 -7.85 -12.10 -6.62
CA TRP A 171 -7.19 -12.22 -5.32
C TRP A 171 -8.19 -12.46 -4.19
N VAL A 172 -9.31 -11.73 -4.15
CA VAL A 172 -10.38 -11.91 -3.16
C VAL A 172 -10.98 -13.31 -3.25
N ASN A 173 -11.34 -13.78 -4.47
CA ASN A 173 -11.90 -15.10 -4.69
C ASN A 173 -10.95 -16.25 -4.32
N ALA A 174 -9.65 -16.00 -4.35
CA ALA A 174 -8.62 -16.95 -3.88
C ALA A 174 -8.41 -16.90 -2.35
N GLY A 175 -9.20 -16.11 -1.60
CA GLY A 175 -9.09 -15.97 -0.14
C GLY A 175 -8.00 -14.99 0.30
N GLY A 176 -7.56 -14.09 -0.56
CA GLY A 176 -6.59 -13.04 -0.24
C GLY A 176 -5.20 -13.58 0.12
N PRO A 177 -4.56 -14.42 -0.70
CA PRO A 177 -3.24 -14.97 -0.35
C PRO A 177 -2.17 -13.86 -0.36
N CYS A 178 -1.31 -13.85 0.64
CA CYS A 178 -0.13 -13.04 0.76
C CYS A 178 1.10 -13.90 0.41
#